data_e09c1e8d2198c6412be311fc767e026c
#
_entry.id   e09c1e8d2198c6412be311fc767e026c
#
_cell.length_a   1.000
_cell.length_b   1.000
_cell.length_c   1.000
_cell.angle_alpha   90.00
_cell.angle_beta   90.00
_cell.angle_gamma   90.00
#
_symmetry.space_group_name_H-M   'P 1'
#
loop_
_entity.id
_entity.type
_entity.pdbx_description
1 polymer ?
#
loop_
_entity_poly.entity_id
_entity_poly.type
_entity_poly.pdbx_seq_one_letter_code
_entity_poly.pdbx_strand_id
1 'polypeptide(L)'
;MKQKKLLSLLLAVAMAFSLTVPAVAAEGDAAGTESGKIVILHTNDVHCGIDQAKNDAGEVTNIGYAGVAAYKTAMEAAYGAENVTLVDAGDAIQGGPIGTLSKGAYIVEIMNQVGYDLAIPGNHEFDYGMDNFLTLAREKAEYAYLCANFTD
;
A
#
# COMPACT_ATOMS: atom_id res chain seq x y z
N MET A 1 21.41 -40.91 24.52
CA MET A 1 20.77 -41.03 23.21
C MET A 1 19.25 -40.82 23.22
N LYS A 2 18.49 -41.20 24.24
CA LYS A 2 17.01 -41.05 24.31
C LYS A 2 16.55 -39.60 24.44
N GLN A 3 17.27 -38.74 25.18
CA GLN A 3 16.88 -37.33 25.35
C GLN A 3 17.01 -36.48 24.09
N LYS A 4 18.01 -36.74 23.22
CA LYS A 4 18.18 -36.00 21.96
C LYS A 4 17.08 -36.30 20.93
N LYS A 5 16.54 -37.53 20.96
CA LYS A 5 15.41 -37.92 20.09
C LYS A 5 14.09 -37.32 20.55
N LEU A 6 13.90 -37.12 21.86
CA LEU A 6 12.71 -36.50 22.41
C LEU A 6 12.67 -34.97 22.09
N LEU A 7 13.84 -34.32 22.15
CA LEU A 7 13.98 -32.90 21.85
C LEU A 7 13.73 -32.62 20.36
N SER A 8 14.21 -33.49 19.45
CA SER A 8 13.97 -33.35 18.02
C SER A 8 12.50 -33.60 17.63
N LEU A 9 11.81 -34.49 18.35
CA LEU A 9 10.39 -34.75 18.14
C LEU A 9 9.51 -33.59 18.63
N LEU A 10 9.87 -32.97 19.77
CA LEU A 10 9.20 -31.78 20.28
C LEU A 10 9.39 -30.55 19.36
N LEU A 11 10.58 -30.40 18.76
CA LEU A 11 10.85 -29.32 17.82
C LEU A 11 10.07 -29.50 16.49
N ALA A 12 9.94 -30.74 16.01
CA ALA A 12 9.16 -31.06 14.82
C ALA A 12 7.64 -30.85 15.02
N VAL A 13 7.12 -31.13 16.22
CA VAL A 13 5.72 -30.88 16.57
C VAL A 13 5.46 -29.38 16.74
N ALA A 14 6.41 -28.60 17.27
CA ALA A 14 6.28 -27.14 17.38
C ALA A 14 6.27 -26.44 16.01
N MET A 15 7.03 -26.94 15.02
CA MET A 15 6.98 -26.41 13.66
C MET A 15 5.73 -26.80 12.87
N ALA A 16 5.07 -27.88 13.21
CA ALA A 16 3.82 -28.29 12.55
C ALA A 16 2.60 -27.49 13.03
N PHE A 17 2.69 -26.81 14.19
CA PHE A 17 1.56 -26.03 14.74
C PHE A 17 1.56 -24.56 14.36
N SER A 18 2.61 -24.05 13.68
CA SER A 18 2.76 -22.63 13.33
C SER A 18 2.28 -22.26 11.93
N LEU A 19 1.63 -23.16 11.18
CA LEU A 19 1.21 -22.94 9.80
C LEU A 19 -0.30 -23.11 9.55
N THR A 20 -1.12 -23.04 10.60
CA THR A 20 -2.55 -22.81 10.37
C THR A 20 -2.88 -21.34 10.62
N VAL A 21 -2.48 -20.47 9.72
CA VAL A 21 -3.23 -19.25 9.47
C VAL A 21 -4.58 -19.75 8.96
N PRO A 22 -5.72 -19.47 9.63
CA PRO A 22 -7.01 -19.70 9.00
C PRO A 22 -7.02 -18.81 7.76
N ALA A 23 -6.86 -19.41 6.58
CA ALA A 23 -7.33 -18.78 5.38
C ALA A 23 -8.81 -18.54 5.66
N VAL A 24 -9.22 -17.30 5.86
CA VAL A 24 -10.59 -16.89 5.66
C VAL A 24 -10.80 -17.10 4.17
N ALA A 25 -11.19 -18.33 3.82
CA ALA A 25 -11.78 -18.56 2.54
C ALA A 25 -13.08 -17.74 2.57
N ALA A 26 -13.07 -16.57 1.94
CA ALA A 26 -14.29 -16.05 1.38
C ALA A 26 -14.81 -17.19 0.48
N GLU A 27 -15.94 -17.79 0.87
CA GLU A 27 -16.72 -18.61 -0.03
C GLU A 27 -17.24 -17.67 -1.13
N GLY A 28 -16.41 -17.44 -2.13
CA GLY A 28 -16.76 -16.85 -3.39
C GLY A 28 -16.42 -17.88 -4.43
N ASP A 29 -17.38 -18.19 -5.28
CA ASP A 29 -17.26 -19.05 -6.45
C ASP A 29 -15.87 -18.97 -7.07
N ALA A 30 -15.34 -20.11 -7.52
CA ALA A 30 -14.06 -20.17 -8.23
C ALA A 30 -14.05 -19.07 -9.29
N ALA A 31 -13.30 -18.01 -8.99
CA ALA A 31 -13.28 -16.81 -9.79
C ALA A 31 -12.72 -17.16 -11.18
N GLY A 32 -13.61 -17.38 -12.13
CA GLY A 32 -13.33 -17.03 -13.48
C GLY A 32 -12.98 -15.54 -13.43
N THR A 33 -11.77 -15.18 -13.83
CA THR A 33 -11.38 -13.78 -14.01
C THR A 33 -12.55 -13.07 -14.68
N GLU A 34 -13.18 -12.10 -14.01
CA GLU A 34 -14.30 -11.34 -14.60
C GLU A 34 -13.74 -10.48 -15.72
N SER A 35 -13.60 -11.10 -16.88
CA SER A 35 -13.05 -10.52 -18.08
C SER A 35 -13.87 -9.29 -18.48
N GLY A 36 -13.20 -8.16 -18.65
CA GLY A 36 -13.77 -6.90 -19.13
C GLY A 36 -14.12 -5.88 -18.05
N LYS A 37 -13.81 -6.13 -16.78
CA LYS A 37 -13.91 -5.10 -15.72
C LYS A 37 -12.58 -4.36 -15.56
N ILE A 38 -12.66 -3.04 -15.40
CA ILE A 38 -11.55 -2.18 -15.00
C ILE A 38 -11.78 -1.81 -13.55
N VAL A 39 -10.78 -2.02 -12.70
CA VAL A 39 -10.79 -1.69 -11.28
C VAL A 39 -9.88 -0.49 -11.06
N ILE A 40 -10.42 0.58 -10.51
CA ILE A 40 -9.65 1.75 -10.09
C ILE A 40 -9.70 1.80 -8.56
N LEU A 41 -8.54 1.66 -7.95
CA LEU A 41 -8.32 1.89 -6.54
C LEU A 41 -7.79 3.30 -6.36
N HIS A 42 -8.24 4.00 -5.33
CA HIS A 42 -7.69 5.33 -5.06
C HIS A 42 -7.45 5.57 -3.57
N THR A 43 -6.45 6.39 -3.30
CA THR A 43 -6.22 7.06 -2.01
C THR A 43 -6.30 8.56 -2.20
N ASN A 44 -6.57 9.28 -1.13
CA ASN A 44 -6.54 10.75 -1.08
C ASN A 44 -6.31 11.19 0.36
N ASP A 45 -5.73 12.37 0.54
CA ASP A 45 -5.53 12.99 1.85
C ASP A 45 -4.88 12.05 2.88
N VAL A 46 -3.89 11.26 2.44
CA VAL A 46 -3.23 10.27 3.30
C VAL A 46 -2.34 10.94 4.35
N HIS A 47 -1.79 12.14 4.03
CA HIS A 47 -1.02 12.96 4.97
C HIS A 47 0.01 12.16 5.79
N CYS A 48 0.83 11.38 5.11
CA CYS A 48 1.84 10.50 5.72
C CYS A 48 1.27 9.42 6.67
N GLY A 49 0.02 9.02 6.52
CA GLY A 49 -0.64 7.99 7.30
C GLY A 49 -0.14 6.59 6.94
N ILE A 50 1.07 6.23 7.38
CA ILE A 50 1.77 5.00 6.98
C ILE A 50 1.12 3.78 7.61
N ASP A 51 0.78 3.89 8.89
CA ASP A 51 0.30 2.77 9.70
C ASP A 51 -1.21 2.65 9.69
N GLN A 52 -1.67 1.45 9.97
CA GLN A 52 -3.08 1.25 10.28
C GLN A 52 -3.45 2.00 11.56
N ALA A 53 -4.54 2.75 11.50
CA ALA A 53 -5.12 3.43 12.66
C ALA A 53 -6.52 2.89 12.99
N LYS A 54 -6.87 2.94 14.29
CA LYS A 54 -8.18 2.56 14.81
C LYS A 54 -8.72 3.65 15.72
N ASN A 55 -10.04 3.79 15.76
CA ASN A 55 -10.71 4.64 16.75
C ASN A 55 -10.82 3.95 18.13
N ASP A 56 -11.37 4.64 19.11
CA ASP A 56 -11.56 4.14 20.47
C ASP A 56 -12.51 2.91 20.53
N ALA A 57 -13.37 2.72 19.53
CA ALA A 57 -14.23 1.55 19.40
C ALA A 57 -13.50 0.35 18.77
N GLY A 58 -12.23 0.51 18.35
CA GLY A 58 -11.43 -0.52 17.70
C GLY A 58 -11.69 -0.68 16.20
N GLU A 59 -12.50 0.20 15.60
CA GLU A 59 -12.78 0.19 14.17
C GLU A 59 -11.61 0.80 13.39
N VAL A 60 -11.24 0.18 12.27
CA VAL A 60 -10.16 0.66 11.41
C VAL A 60 -10.60 1.96 10.72
N THR A 61 -9.85 3.03 10.95
CA THR A 61 -10.06 4.36 10.35
C THR A 61 -9.04 4.68 9.26
N ASN A 62 -7.89 3.99 9.26
CA ASN A 62 -6.89 4.04 8.22
C ASN A 62 -6.29 2.64 8.06
N ILE A 63 -6.18 2.15 6.83
CA ILE A 63 -5.58 0.83 6.55
C ILE A 63 -4.06 0.88 6.43
N GLY A 64 -3.48 2.08 6.28
CA GLY A 64 -2.07 2.29 6.02
C GLY A 64 -1.60 1.77 4.65
N TYR A 65 -0.39 2.10 4.26
CA TYR A 65 0.14 1.69 2.96
C TYR A 65 0.29 0.17 2.79
N ALA A 66 0.60 -0.55 3.88
CA ALA A 66 0.63 -2.02 3.85
C ALA A 66 -0.76 -2.61 3.55
N GLY A 67 -1.82 -2.01 4.09
CA GLY A 67 -3.20 -2.38 3.79
C GLY A 67 -3.58 -2.10 2.34
N VAL A 68 -3.16 -0.95 1.80
CA VAL A 68 -3.37 -0.58 0.38
C VAL A 68 -2.68 -1.60 -0.53
N ALA A 69 -1.41 -1.95 -0.25
CA ALA A 69 -0.66 -2.94 -1.03
C ALA A 69 -1.34 -4.33 -1.02
N ALA A 70 -1.78 -4.78 0.17
CA ALA A 70 -2.49 -6.06 0.30
C ALA A 70 -3.82 -6.06 -0.47
N TYR A 71 -4.55 -4.94 -0.42
CA TYR A 71 -5.81 -4.81 -1.14
C TYR A 71 -5.60 -4.78 -2.66
N LYS A 72 -4.59 -4.03 -3.15
CA LYS A 72 -4.19 -4.03 -4.57
C LYS A 72 -3.90 -5.46 -5.04
N THR A 73 -3.04 -6.18 -4.31
CA THR A 73 -2.69 -7.57 -4.64
C THR A 73 -3.93 -8.49 -4.72
N ALA A 74 -4.87 -8.33 -3.80
CA ALA A 74 -6.11 -9.11 -3.83
C ALA A 74 -6.98 -8.79 -5.06
N MET A 75 -7.06 -7.52 -5.45
CA MET A 75 -7.80 -7.11 -6.65
C MET A 75 -7.12 -7.58 -7.94
N GLU A 76 -5.79 -7.50 -8.01
CA GLU A 76 -5.00 -8.02 -9.14
C GLU A 76 -5.18 -9.54 -9.30
N ALA A 77 -5.23 -10.28 -8.20
CA ALA A 77 -5.50 -11.72 -8.22
C ALA A 77 -6.91 -12.05 -8.71
N ALA A 78 -7.90 -11.20 -8.40
CA ALA A 78 -9.30 -11.42 -8.77
C ALA A 78 -9.63 -10.98 -10.20
N TYR A 79 -9.01 -9.89 -10.68
CA TYR A 79 -9.41 -9.21 -11.93
C TYR A 79 -8.31 -9.22 -13.01
N GLY A 80 -7.08 -9.64 -12.68
CA GLY A 80 -5.89 -9.51 -13.51
C GLY A 80 -5.18 -8.18 -13.25
N ALA A 81 -3.85 -8.22 -13.16
CA ALA A 81 -3.04 -7.04 -12.84
C ALA A 81 -3.20 -5.92 -13.87
N GLU A 82 -3.38 -6.27 -15.13
CA GLU A 82 -3.60 -5.33 -16.25
C GLU A 82 -4.94 -4.57 -16.17
N ASN A 83 -5.87 -5.03 -15.34
CA ASN A 83 -7.18 -4.45 -15.17
C ASN A 83 -7.32 -3.64 -13.87
N VAL A 84 -6.27 -3.58 -13.05
CA VAL A 84 -6.26 -2.87 -11.77
C VAL A 84 -5.31 -1.69 -11.84
N THR A 85 -5.81 -0.50 -11.53
CA THR A 85 -5.01 0.74 -11.48
C THR A 85 -5.15 1.35 -10.09
N LEU A 86 -4.04 1.67 -9.45
CA LEU A 86 -3.98 2.35 -8.16
C LEU A 86 -3.54 3.80 -8.37
N VAL A 87 -4.37 4.75 -7.95
CA VAL A 87 -4.12 6.19 -8.10
C VAL A 87 -4.13 6.88 -6.74
N ASP A 88 -3.37 7.98 -6.63
CA ASP A 88 -3.46 8.91 -5.51
C ASP A 88 -4.07 10.23 -5.96
N ALA A 89 -5.05 10.72 -5.22
CA ALA A 89 -5.76 11.96 -5.55
C ALA A 89 -5.21 13.19 -4.82
N GLY A 90 -3.99 13.08 -4.28
CA GLY A 90 -3.23 14.19 -3.70
C GLY A 90 -3.19 14.23 -2.18
N ASP A 91 -2.40 15.15 -1.67
CA ASP A 91 -2.13 15.39 -0.25
C ASP A 91 -1.53 14.16 0.48
N ALA A 92 -0.60 13.49 -0.19
CA ALA A 92 0.05 12.31 0.34
C ALA A 92 1.30 12.62 1.17
N ILE A 93 2.14 13.55 0.70
CA ILE A 93 3.54 13.68 1.14
C ILE A 93 3.76 14.56 2.36
N GLN A 94 2.77 15.36 2.75
CA GLN A 94 2.82 16.26 3.90
C GLN A 94 1.99 15.71 5.06
N GLY A 95 2.48 15.82 6.30
CA GLY A 95 1.78 15.36 7.50
C GLY A 95 2.75 15.07 8.63
N GLY A 96 2.85 13.83 9.03
CA GLY A 96 3.66 13.40 10.17
C GLY A 96 5.17 13.66 10.06
N PRO A 97 5.93 13.27 11.10
CA PRO A 97 7.38 13.50 11.15
C PRO A 97 8.13 12.95 9.92
N ILE A 98 7.70 11.83 9.37
CA ILE A 98 8.35 11.21 8.21
C ILE A 98 8.27 12.10 6.96
N GLY A 99 7.12 12.74 6.73
CA GLY A 99 6.96 13.70 5.63
C GLY A 99 7.83 14.92 5.83
N THR A 100 7.81 15.51 7.04
CA THR A 100 8.59 16.72 7.35
C THR A 100 10.10 16.48 7.26
N LEU A 101 10.61 15.37 7.81
CA LEU A 101 12.05 15.07 7.81
C LEU A 101 12.61 14.79 6.42
N SER A 102 11.82 14.15 5.56
CA SER A 102 12.24 13.78 4.21
C SER A 102 11.74 14.74 3.13
N LYS A 103 10.95 15.76 3.50
CA LYS A 103 10.23 16.63 2.57
C LYS A 103 9.40 15.82 1.55
N GLY A 104 8.78 14.75 2.03
CA GLY A 104 7.94 13.85 1.25
C GLY A 104 8.67 12.70 0.55
N ALA A 105 10.01 12.69 0.49
CA ALA A 105 10.74 11.68 -0.29
C ALA A 105 10.48 10.24 0.19
N TYR A 106 10.38 10.00 1.49
CA TYR A 106 10.10 8.65 2.00
C TYR A 106 8.68 8.17 1.68
N ILE A 107 7.73 9.09 1.60
CA ILE A 107 6.36 8.72 1.19
C ILE A 107 6.34 8.32 -0.28
N VAL A 108 7.01 9.08 -1.16
CA VAL A 108 7.15 8.71 -2.57
C VAL A 108 7.80 7.33 -2.73
N GLU A 109 8.84 7.02 -1.94
CA GLU A 109 9.48 5.70 -1.96
C GLU A 109 8.54 4.58 -1.49
N ILE A 110 7.73 4.83 -0.45
CA ILE A 110 6.71 3.89 -0.01
C ILE A 110 5.64 3.68 -1.11
N MET A 111 5.19 4.75 -1.75
CA MET A 111 4.23 4.67 -2.85
C MET A 111 4.78 3.88 -4.04
N ASN A 112 6.07 4.03 -4.37
CA ASN A 112 6.74 3.19 -5.38
C ASN A 112 6.66 1.70 -4.99
N GLN A 113 6.97 1.36 -3.74
CA GLN A 113 6.92 -0.03 -3.25
C GLN A 113 5.50 -0.61 -3.21
N VAL A 114 4.51 0.20 -2.92
CA VAL A 114 3.08 -0.19 -2.99
C VAL A 114 2.63 -0.42 -4.44
N GLY A 115 3.32 0.20 -5.38
CA GLY A 115 3.03 0.08 -6.81
C GLY A 115 1.90 1.00 -7.26
N TYR A 116 1.94 2.29 -6.86
CA TYR A 116 1.06 3.29 -7.45
C TYR A 116 1.35 3.42 -8.96
N ASP A 117 0.31 3.63 -9.73
CA ASP A 117 0.40 3.79 -11.18
C ASP A 117 0.37 5.27 -11.58
N LEU A 118 -0.44 6.05 -10.87
CA LEU A 118 -0.64 7.48 -11.14
C LEU A 118 -0.85 8.25 -9.83
N ALA A 119 -0.53 9.54 -9.84
CA ALA A 119 -0.91 10.48 -8.80
C ALA A 119 -1.32 11.84 -9.38
N ILE A 120 -2.08 12.60 -8.61
CA ILE A 120 -2.42 14.00 -8.87
C ILE A 120 -1.84 14.83 -7.73
N PRO A 121 -1.17 15.96 -7.97
CA PRO A 121 -0.73 16.79 -6.87
C PRO A 121 -1.93 17.49 -6.22
N GLY A 122 -2.05 17.36 -4.90
CA GLY A 122 -2.91 18.19 -4.07
C GLY A 122 -2.21 19.50 -3.68
N ASN A 123 -2.80 20.28 -2.78
CA ASN A 123 -2.16 21.52 -2.34
C ASN A 123 -0.94 21.28 -1.44
N HIS A 124 -0.93 20.21 -0.67
CA HIS A 124 0.16 19.87 0.25
C HIS A 124 1.39 19.25 -0.42
N GLU A 125 1.33 18.87 -1.68
CA GLU A 125 2.52 18.51 -2.45
C GLU A 125 3.47 19.69 -2.64
N PHE A 126 2.98 20.93 -2.52
CA PHE A 126 3.77 22.16 -2.68
C PHE A 126 4.28 22.76 -1.37
N ASP A 127 3.95 22.21 -0.20
CA ASP A 127 4.33 22.76 1.12
C ASP A 127 5.85 22.82 1.33
N TYR A 128 6.60 21.91 0.72
CA TYR A 128 8.07 21.90 0.75
C TYR A 128 8.71 22.66 -0.42
N GLY A 129 7.91 23.39 -1.18
CA GLY A 129 8.31 24.20 -2.32
C GLY A 129 8.20 23.48 -3.66
N MET A 130 8.03 24.25 -4.73
CA MET A 130 7.85 23.76 -6.10
C MET A 130 9.04 22.92 -6.56
N ASP A 131 10.27 23.37 -6.34
CA ASP A 131 11.48 22.65 -6.75
C ASP A 131 11.57 21.27 -6.09
N ASN A 132 11.16 21.16 -4.82
CA ASN A 132 11.10 19.89 -4.13
C ASN A 132 10.06 18.96 -4.77
N PHE A 133 8.85 19.46 -5.02
CA PHE A 133 7.81 18.66 -5.67
C PHE A 133 8.26 18.19 -7.07
N LEU A 134 8.82 19.06 -7.89
CA LEU A 134 9.31 18.68 -9.22
C LEU A 134 10.43 17.65 -9.15
N THR A 135 11.33 17.75 -8.16
CA THR A 135 12.36 16.72 -7.93
C THR A 135 11.73 15.37 -7.56
N LEU A 136 10.74 15.37 -6.64
CA LEU A 136 10.04 14.15 -6.27
C LEU A 136 9.31 13.52 -7.46
N ALA A 137 8.59 14.32 -8.21
CA ALA A 137 7.77 13.85 -9.33
C ALA A 137 8.60 13.34 -10.52
N ARG A 138 9.77 13.95 -10.81
CA ARG A 138 10.58 13.65 -11.99
C ARG A 138 11.71 12.64 -11.72
N GLU A 139 12.24 12.63 -10.50
CA GLU A 139 13.47 11.88 -10.19
C GLU A 139 13.26 10.74 -9.18
N LYS A 140 12.18 10.78 -8.40
CA LYS A 140 11.94 9.83 -7.31
C LYS A 140 10.73 8.96 -7.53
N ALA A 141 9.63 9.50 -8.05
CA ALA A 141 8.43 8.74 -8.31
C ALA A 141 8.64 7.79 -9.50
N GLU A 142 8.25 6.52 -9.32
CA GLU A 142 8.20 5.50 -10.39
C GLU A 142 6.82 5.46 -11.06
N TYR A 143 5.90 6.29 -10.60
CA TYR A 143 4.57 6.53 -11.15
C TYR A 143 4.46 7.94 -11.70
N ALA A 144 3.48 8.19 -12.58
CA ALA A 144 3.32 9.50 -13.19
C ALA A 144 2.45 10.43 -12.35
N TYR A 145 2.92 11.68 -12.11
CA TYR A 145 2.04 12.75 -11.67
C TYR A 145 1.33 13.36 -12.88
N LEU A 146 -0.01 13.47 -12.81
CA LEU A 146 -0.86 14.03 -13.86
C LEU A 146 -1.62 15.24 -13.33
N CYS A 147 -1.57 16.35 -14.06
CA CYS A 147 -2.36 17.53 -13.75
C CYS A 147 -2.58 18.34 -15.02
N ALA A 148 -3.78 18.27 -15.57
CA ALA A 148 -4.10 18.89 -16.88
C ALA A 148 -4.05 20.43 -16.88
N ASN A 149 -4.21 21.05 -15.72
CA ASN A 149 -4.20 22.50 -15.53
C ASN A 149 -2.92 23.02 -14.86
N PHE A 150 -1.92 22.18 -14.70
CA PHE A 150 -0.61 22.55 -14.17
C PHE A 150 0.44 22.39 -15.26
N THR A 151 1.14 23.48 -15.56
CA THR A 151 2.25 23.53 -16.54
C THR A 151 3.44 24.20 -15.88
N ASP A 152 4.62 23.71 -16.12
CA ASP A 152 5.91 24.27 -15.73
C ASP A 152 6.57 25.06 -16.85
#